data_0b23805f455f2540050f088d60189337
#
_entry.id   0b23805f455f2540050f088d60189337
#
_cell.length_a   1.000
_cell.length_b   1.000
_cell.length_c   1.000
_cell.angle_alpha   90.00
_cell.angle_beta   90.00
_cell.angle_gamma   90.00
#
_symmetry.space_group_name_H-M   'P 1'
#
loop_
_entity.id
_entity.type
_entity.pdbx_description
1 polymer ?
#
loop_
_entity_poly.entity_id
_entity_poly.type
_entity_poly.pdbx_seq_one_letter_code
_entity_poly.pdbx_strand_id
1 'polypeptide(L)'
;RFDDTNPEKEEQEYVDSILDAVKWLGFGWEAFGQSHLFHASDYFGFMYRAAEYLITSGNAYVDQLSAEDMRASRGTLTEPGRDSPWRNRPADESLRLFREMRDGRHPDGSMVLRAKIDMASPNINLRDPAIYRIKHAEHHRTGDAWCVYPMYTYAHPIEDALEQITHSICTLEFEDQRPFYDWLLEHLARLGLLATPLPKQYEFGRLNIKGVMTSKRKLKALVDEKHVSGWDDPRMPTIFGLRRRGY
;
A
#
# COMPACT_ATOMS: atom_id res chain seq x y z
N ARG A 1 1.63 -8.17 -9.91
CA ARG A 1 0.98 -8.21 -8.57
C ARG A 1 -0.14 -7.18 -8.48
N PHE A 2 -1.20 -7.55 -7.77
CA PHE A 2 -2.29 -6.66 -7.39
C PHE A 2 -2.16 -6.26 -5.92
N ASP A 3 -2.16 -4.95 -5.65
CA ASP A 3 -2.10 -4.40 -4.29
C ASP A 3 -3.51 -4.26 -3.71
N ASP A 4 -4.18 -5.39 -3.48
CA ASP A 4 -5.54 -5.48 -2.98
C ASP A 4 -5.64 -5.27 -1.45
N THR A 5 -4.96 -4.25 -0.93
CA THR A 5 -4.95 -3.91 0.51
C THR A 5 -6.16 -3.11 0.98
N ASN A 6 -7.01 -2.67 0.07
CA ASN A 6 -8.20 -1.88 0.39
C ASN A 6 -9.48 -2.61 0.00
N PRO A 7 -10.22 -3.21 0.97
CA PRO A 7 -11.39 -4.04 0.69
C PRO A 7 -12.53 -3.31 -0.04
N GLU A 8 -12.59 -1.97 0.02
CA GLU A 8 -13.69 -1.18 -0.57
C GLU A 8 -13.43 -0.74 -2.03
N LYS A 9 -12.26 -1.00 -2.59
CA LYS A 9 -11.87 -0.40 -3.89
C LYS A 9 -11.54 -1.40 -4.99
N GLU A 10 -11.59 -2.67 -4.67
CA GLU A 10 -11.21 -3.72 -5.60
C GLU A 10 -12.46 -4.22 -6.35
N GLU A 11 -12.44 -4.05 -7.66
CA GLU A 11 -13.49 -4.52 -8.58
C GLU A 11 -12.90 -5.54 -9.55
N GLN A 12 -13.55 -6.68 -9.71
CA GLN A 12 -13.07 -7.77 -10.58
C GLN A 12 -12.88 -7.32 -12.03
N GLU A 13 -13.71 -6.39 -12.51
CA GLU A 13 -13.59 -5.82 -13.86
C GLU A 13 -12.21 -5.20 -14.11
N TYR A 14 -11.65 -4.50 -13.10
CA TYR A 14 -10.32 -3.90 -13.24
C TYR A 14 -9.22 -4.96 -13.27
N VAL A 15 -9.35 -6.00 -12.46
CA VAL A 15 -8.40 -7.13 -12.48
C VAL A 15 -8.37 -7.77 -13.87
N ASP A 16 -9.52 -8.14 -14.40
CA ASP A 16 -9.63 -8.78 -15.72
C ASP A 16 -9.10 -7.89 -16.85
N SER A 17 -9.43 -6.61 -16.80
CA SER A 17 -8.96 -5.62 -17.76
C SER A 17 -7.43 -5.45 -17.74
N ILE A 18 -6.81 -5.43 -16.56
CA ILE A 18 -5.35 -5.33 -16.42
C ILE A 18 -4.68 -6.60 -16.96
N LEU A 19 -5.21 -7.78 -16.64
CA LEU A 19 -4.67 -9.05 -17.12
C LEU A 19 -4.73 -9.15 -18.65
N ASP A 20 -5.85 -8.75 -19.26
CA ASP A 20 -5.98 -8.72 -20.73
C ASP A 20 -5.04 -7.71 -21.36
N ALA A 21 -4.89 -6.52 -20.77
CA ALA A 21 -3.99 -5.48 -21.25
C ALA A 21 -2.52 -5.93 -21.24
N VAL A 22 -2.07 -6.60 -20.19
CA VAL A 22 -0.70 -7.13 -20.09
C VAL A 22 -0.46 -8.20 -21.16
N LYS A 23 -1.39 -9.13 -21.35
CA LYS A 23 -1.31 -10.16 -22.40
C LYS A 23 -1.30 -9.54 -23.79
N TRP A 24 -2.14 -8.55 -24.05
CA TRP A 24 -2.20 -7.86 -25.33
C TRP A 24 -0.88 -7.14 -25.66
N LEU A 25 -0.17 -6.61 -24.66
CA LEU A 25 1.16 -6.01 -24.83
C LEU A 25 2.26 -7.05 -25.11
N GLY A 26 1.94 -8.34 -25.13
CA GLY A 26 2.89 -9.42 -25.38
C GLY A 26 3.66 -9.87 -24.13
N PHE A 27 3.22 -9.45 -22.96
CA PHE A 27 3.80 -9.87 -21.68
C PHE A 27 2.90 -10.89 -20.98
N GLY A 28 3.44 -11.50 -19.95
CA GLY A 28 2.73 -12.45 -19.13
C GLY A 28 3.42 -12.59 -17.76
N TRP A 29 2.94 -13.52 -16.97
CA TRP A 29 3.43 -13.81 -15.63
C TRP A 29 3.75 -15.29 -15.41
N GLU A 30 3.71 -16.09 -16.46
CA GLU A 30 4.10 -17.50 -16.39
C GLU A 30 5.60 -17.62 -16.66
N ALA A 31 6.34 -18.18 -15.70
CA ALA A 31 7.76 -18.46 -15.86
C ALA A 31 8.12 -19.75 -15.11
N PHE A 32 9.03 -20.55 -15.69
CA PHE A 32 9.52 -21.80 -15.08
C PHE A 32 8.42 -22.79 -14.67
N GLY A 33 7.29 -22.79 -15.39
CA GLY A 33 6.14 -23.66 -15.09
C GLY A 33 5.30 -23.21 -13.90
N GLN A 34 5.49 -21.99 -13.42
CA GLN A 34 4.74 -21.40 -12.29
C GLN A 34 4.13 -20.06 -12.69
N SER A 35 2.98 -19.77 -12.10
CA SER A 35 2.36 -18.46 -12.21
C SER A 35 2.99 -17.48 -11.23
N HIS A 36 3.34 -16.30 -11.71
CA HIS A 36 3.82 -15.18 -10.92
C HIS A 36 2.76 -14.07 -10.82
N LEU A 37 1.50 -14.46 -10.87
CA LEU A 37 0.37 -13.59 -10.58
C LEU A 37 0.10 -13.62 -9.07
N PHE A 38 0.42 -12.52 -8.38
CA PHE A 38 0.33 -12.39 -6.94
C PHE A 38 -0.68 -11.33 -6.53
N HIS A 39 -1.16 -11.43 -5.29
CA HIS A 39 -2.01 -10.44 -4.65
C HIS A 39 -1.48 -10.11 -3.26
N ALA A 40 -1.60 -8.87 -2.82
CA ALA A 40 -1.22 -8.46 -1.47
C ALA A 40 -1.91 -9.31 -0.39
N SER A 41 -3.17 -9.68 -0.64
CA SER A 41 -3.97 -10.52 0.26
C SER A 41 -3.40 -11.93 0.47
N ASP A 42 -2.55 -12.44 -0.43
CA ASP A 42 -1.85 -13.71 -0.25
C ASP A 42 -0.85 -13.65 0.92
N TYR A 43 -0.40 -12.44 1.26
CA TYR A 43 0.63 -12.19 2.27
C TYR A 43 0.12 -11.57 3.57
N PHE A 44 -1.19 -11.34 3.72
CA PHE A 44 -1.76 -10.71 4.93
C PHE A 44 -1.35 -11.40 6.22
N GLY A 45 -1.31 -12.73 6.23
CA GLY A 45 -0.85 -13.49 7.39
C GLY A 45 0.62 -13.27 7.74
N PHE A 46 1.49 -13.13 6.73
CA PHE A 46 2.90 -12.79 6.93
C PHE A 46 3.05 -11.36 7.43
N MET A 47 2.40 -10.40 6.77
CA MET A 47 2.44 -8.97 7.12
C MET A 47 1.96 -8.73 8.54
N TYR A 48 0.92 -9.44 8.97
CA TYR A 48 0.41 -9.34 10.33
C TYR A 48 1.45 -9.80 11.36
N ARG A 49 2.07 -10.97 11.15
CA ARG A 49 3.15 -11.45 12.03
C ARG A 49 4.36 -10.52 12.02
N ALA A 50 4.75 -10.00 10.86
CA ALA A 50 5.84 -9.02 10.76
C ALA A 50 5.53 -7.75 11.57
N ALA A 51 4.28 -7.29 11.59
CA ALA A 51 3.84 -6.17 12.41
C ALA A 51 3.93 -6.50 13.92
N GLU A 52 3.54 -7.71 14.35
CA GLU A 52 3.73 -8.15 15.74
C GLU A 52 5.21 -8.13 16.14
N TYR A 53 6.12 -8.55 15.24
CA TYR A 53 7.56 -8.48 15.49
C TYR A 53 8.08 -7.04 15.59
N LEU A 54 7.60 -6.12 14.77
CA LEU A 54 7.93 -4.71 14.90
C LEU A 54 7.47 -4.13 16.24
N ILE A 55 6.29 -4.51 16.73
CA ILE A 55 5.79 -4.10 18.06
C ILE A 55 6.71 -4.64 19.15
N THR A 56 6.98 -5.93 19.15
CA THR A 56 7.77 -6.58 20.21
C THR A 56 9.23 -6.13 20.25
N SER A 57 9.77 -5.70 19.10
CA SER A 57 11.11 -5.09 18.99
C SER A 57 11.14 -3.58 19.29
N GLY A 58 10.00 -2.97 19.63
CA GLY A 58 9.91 -1.54 19.95
C GLY A 58 9.92 -0.62 18.73
N ASN A 59 9.74 -1.17 17.52
CA ASN A 59 9.74 -0.43 16.25
C ASN A 59 8.33 -0.08 15.73
N ALA A 60 7.29 -0.44 16.47
CA ALA A 60 5.90 -0.05 16.19
C ALA A 60 5.09 0.08 17.48
N TYR A 61 4.04 0.88 17.44
CA TYR A 61 3.12 1.08 18.55
C TYR A 61 1.69 1.35 18.07
N VAL A 62 0.69 0.99 18.89
CA VAL A 62 -0.70 1.32 18.63
C VAL A 62 -0.99 2.73 19.08
N ASP A 63 -1.48 3.55 18.16
CA ASP A 63 -1.84 4.95 18.36
C ASP A 63 -3.38 5.11 18.34
N GLN A 64 -3.89 5.92 19.27
CA GLN A 64 -5.32 6.22 19.41
C GLN A 64 -5.65 7.68 19.09
N LEU A 65 -4.72 8.40 18.46
CA LEU A 65 -5.02 9.73 17.94
C LEU A 65 -6.05 9.63 16.81
N SER A 66 -6.95 10.62 16.76
CA SER A 66 -7.81 10.80 15.60
C SER A 66 -6.99 11.08 14.34
N ALA A 67 -7.56 10.88 13.16
CA ALA A 67 -6.88 11.19 11.89
C ALA A 67 -6.51 12.69 11.79
N GLU A 68 -7.30 13.56 12.40
CA GLU A 68 -7.05 15.01 12.45
C GLU A 68 -5.89 15.33 13.39
N ASP A 69 -5.90 14.82 14.61
CA ASP A 69 -4.82 15.02 15.59
C ASP A 69 -3.51 14.43 15.12
N MET A 70 -3.56 13.26 14.47
CA MET A 70 -2.38 12.63 13.87
C MET A 70 -1.79 13.51 12.77
N ARG A 71 -2.63 14.09 11.91
CA ARG A 71 -2.19 15.04 10.86
C ARG A 71 -1.58 16.29 11.49
N ALA A 72 -2.20 16.85 12.51
CA ALA A 72 -1.71 18.02 13.23
C ALA A 72 -0.39 17.72 13.96
N SER A 73 -0.22 16.53 14.52
CA SER A 73 1.01 16.13 15.22
C SER A 73 2.20 15.90 14.29
N ARG A 74 1.96 15.59 13.00
CA ARG A 74 3.04 15.33 12.02
C ARG A 74 3.85 16.58 11.67
N GLY A 75 3.36 17.79 11.99
CA GLY A 75 4.01 19.05 11.63
C GLY A 75 3.94 19.35 10.14
N THR A 76 4.87 20.20 9.67
CA THR A 76 4.94 20.67 8.28
C THR A 76 6.31 20.34 7.68
N LEU A 77 6.57 20.76 6.44
CA LEU A 77 7.90 20.61 5.82
C LEU A 77 8.98 21.42 6.54
N THR A 78 8.61 22.49 7.22
CA THR A 78 9.51 23.40 7.93
C THR A 78 9.47 23.25 9.46
N GLU A 79 8.47 22.57 9.99
CA GLU A 79 8.30 22.35 11.42
C GLU A 79 8.33 20.85 11.71
N PRO A 80 9.09 20.40 12.73
CA PRO A 80 9.12 19.00 13.12
C PRO A 80 7.76 18.55 13.65
N GLY A 81 7.53 17.24 13.61
CA GLY A 81 6.39 16.64 14.25
C GLY A 81 6.54 16.58 15.77
N ARG A 82 5.45 16.21 16.44
CA ARG A 82 5.38 16.00 17.88
C ARG A 82 5.03 14.55 18.16
N ASP A 83 5.65 13.98 19.17
CA ASP A 83 5.37 12.62 19.60
C ASP A 83 3.89 12.46 19.99
N SER A 84 3.30 11.35 19.60
CA SER A 84 2.01 10.94 20.14
C SER A 84 2.14 10.61 21.63
N PRO A 85 1.12 10.88 22.45
CA PRO A 85 1.08 10.41 23.84
C PRO A 85 1.25 8.89 23.97
N TRP A 86 0.91 8.15 22.93
CA TRP A 86 0.96 6.69 22.88
C TRP A 86 2.26 6.12 22.33
N ARG A 87 3.18 6.97 21.87
CA ARG A 87 4.43 6.56 21.22
C ARG A 87 5.32 5.68 22.10
N ASN A 88 5.26 5.91 23.41
CA ASN A 88 6.05 5.16 24.39
C ASN A 88 5.23 4.13 25.17
N ARG A 89 4.06 3.73 24.62
CA ARG A 89 3.28 2.63 25.17
C ARG A 89 4.11 1.36 25.25
N PRO A 90 4.02 0.57 26.35
CA PRO A 90 4.70 -0.71 26.47
C PRO A 90 4.38 -1.65 25.29
N ALA A 91 5.38 -2.42 24.86
CA ALA A 91 5.23 -3.28 23.67
C ALA A 91 4.16 -4.37 23.88
N ASP A 92 4.05 -4.93 25.07
CA ASP A 92 3.03 -5.91 25.43
C ASP A 92 1.60 -5.33 25.37
N GLU A 93 1.42 -4.08 25.80
CA GLU A 93 0.14 -3.38 25.68
C GLU A 93 -0.20 -3.09 24.20
N SER A 94 0.76 -2.58 23.41
CA SER A 94 0.58 -2.36 21.98
C SER A 94 0.26 -3.67 21.26
N LEU A 95 0.92 -4.77 21.60
CA LEU A 95 0.66 -6.08 21.00
C LEU A 95 -0.76 -6.59 21.36
N ARG A 96 -1.17 -6.45 22.61
CA ARG A 96 -2.53 -6.81 23.04
C ARG A 96 -3.58 -6.01 22.25
N LEU A 97 -3.42 -4.70 22.18
CA LEU A 97 -4.34 -3.83 21.43
C LEU A 97 -4.37 -4.16 19.92
N PHE A 98 -3.22 -4.44 19.31
CA PHE A 98 -3.16 -4.82 17.90
C PHE A 98 -3.89 -6.13 17.63
N ARG A 99 -3.80 -7.10 18.54
CA ARG A 99 -4.59 -8.34 18.48
C ARG A 99 -6.08 -8.09 18.66
N GLU A 100 -6.47 -7.21 19.57
CA GLU A 100 -7.87 -6.81 19.75
C GLU A 100 -8.42 -6.07 18.52
N MET A 101 -7.59 -5.25 17.84
CA MET A 101 -7.95 -4.68 16.53
C MET A 101 -8.25 -5.77 15.51
N ARG A 102 -7.38 -6.80 15.45
CA ARG A 102 -7.54 -7.96 14.55
C ARG A 102 -8.79 -8.78 14.86
N ASP A 103 -9.14 -8.89 16.14
CA ASP A 103 -10.34 -9.59 16.61
C ASP A 103 -11.64 -8.80 16.42
N GLY A 104 -11.58 -7.60 15.81
CA GLY A 104 -12.75 -6.76 15.55
C GLY A 104 -13.35 -6.08 16.78
N ARG A 105 -12.58 -5.97 17.88
CA ARG A 105 -13.09 -5.40 19.15
C ARG A 105 -13.14 -3.86 19.17
N HIS A 106 -12.60 -3.23 18.15
CA HIS A 106 -12.49 -1.76 18.07
C HIS A 106 -13.09 -1.25 16.77
N PRO A 107 -13.81 -0.11 16.79
CA PRO A 107 -14.43 0.44 15.59
C PRO A 107 -13.40 1.04 14.62
N ASP A 108 -13.83 1.19 13.37
CA ASP A 108 -13.05 1.86 12.32
C ASP A 108 -12.58 3.24 12.77
N GLY A 109 -11.31 3.55 12.49
CA GLY A 109 -10.72 4.84 12.79
C GLY A 109 -10.37 5.11 14.26
N SER A 110 -10.68 4.18 15.19
CA SER A 110 -10.37 4.36 16.62
C SER A 110 -8.90 4.20 16.94
N MET A 111 -8.18 3.39 16.17
CA MET A 111 -6.77 3.08 16.36
C MET A 111 -6.09 2.80 15.03
N VAL A 112 -4.77 3.02 15.01
CA VAL A 112 -3.88 2.59 13.94
C VAL A 112 -2.60 2.01 14.54
N LEU A 113 -1.91 1.13 13.82
CA LEU A 113 -0.53 0.78 14.14
C LEU A 113 0.40 1.73 13.40
N ARG A 114 1.34 2.33 14.09
CA ARG A 114 2.36 3.22 13.53
C ARG A 114 3.75 2.62 13.66
N ALA A 115 4.57 2.78 12.63
CA ALA A 115 6.01 2.56 12.76
C ALA A 115 6.60 3.63 13.69
N LYS A 116 7.57 3.24 14.53
CA LYS A 116 8.26 4.13 15.45
C LYS A 116 9.64 4.49 14.89
N ILE A 117 9.75 5.64 14.26
CA ILE A 117 10.96 6.07 13.54
C ILE A 117 11.48 7.39 14.14
N ASP A 118 11.07 8.53 13.57
CA ASP A 118 11.56 9.84 14.00
C ASP A 118 10.57 10.95 13.66
N MET A 119 9.90 11.48 14.69
CA MET A 119 8.93 12.56 14.52
C MET A 119 9.58 13.90 14.15
N ALA A 120 10.90 14.05 14.31
CA ALA A 120 11.65 15.25 13.91
C ALA A 120 12.25 15.14 12.49
N SER A 121 12.11 14.01 11.82
CA SER A 121 12.67 13.80 10.47
C SER A 121 12.25 14.91 9.50
N PRO A 122 13.15 15.44 8.66
CA PRO A 122 12.78 16.35 7.58
C PRO A 122 11.88 15.69 6.55
N ASN A 123 11.97 14.36 6.39
CA ASN A 123 11.05 13.58 5.55
C ASN A 123 9.78 13.21 6.34
N ILE A 124 8.65 13.80 5.97
CA ILE A 124 7.35 13.54 6.63
C ILE A 124 6.96 12.06 6.60
N ASN A 125 7.39 11.30 5.59
CA ASN A 125 7.08 9.87 5.48
C ASN A 125 7.81 9.01 6.53
N LEU A 126 8.83 9.56 7.22
CA LEU A 126 9.51 8.92 8.35
C LEU A 126 8.98 9.37 9.72
N ARG A 127 8.00 10.30 9.76
CA ARG A 127 7.40 10.77 11.01
C ARG A 127 6.31 9.80 11.48
N ASP A 128 6.73 8.66 11.96
CA ASP A 128 5.90 7.57 12.49
C ASP A 128 4.66 7.29 11.60
N PRO A 129 4.84 6.82 10.37
CA PRO A 129 3.72 6.56 9.46
C PRO A 129 2.82 5.44 9.97
N ALA A 130 1.52 5.54 9.69
CA ALA A 130 0.59 4.45 9.93
C ALA A 130 0.89 3.28 8.97
N ILE A 131 0.95 2.07 9.53
CA ILE A 131 1.23 0.82 8.79
C ILE A 131 0.05 -0.14 8.77
N TYR A 132 -0.88 -0.05 9.74
CA TYR A 132 -2.15 -0.78 9.77
C TYR A 132 -3.30 0.11 10.20
N ARG A 133 -4.48 -0.18 9.67
CA ARG A 133 -5.76 0.46 10.04
C ARG A 133 -6.84 -0.58 10.31
N ILE A 134 -7.83 -0.21 11.12
CA ILE A 134 -9.05 -1.00 11.30
C ILE A 134 -10.00 -0.66 10.14
N LYS A 135 -10.60 -1.70 9.54
CA LYS A 135 -11.63 -1.57 8.53
C LYS A 135 -12.55 -2.78 8.55
N HIS A 136 -13.79 -2.59 8.96
CA HIS A 136 -14.81 -3.62 8.93
C HIS A 136 -15.50 -3.60 7.54
N ALA A 137 -14.95 -4.35 6.62
CA ALA A 137 -15.47 -4.51 5.27
C ALA A 137 -15.10 -5.89 4.72
N GLU A 138 -15.99 -6.48 3.96
CA GLU A 138 -15.72 -7.72 3.24
C GLU A 138 -14.67 -7.49 2.14
N HIS A 139 -13.66 -8.34 2.11
CA HIS A 139 -12.60 -8.30 1.10
C HIS A 139 -12.90 -9.30 0.00
N HIS A 140 -12.81 -8.89 -1.25
CA HIS A 140 -13.19 -9.71 -2.43
C HIS A 140 -12.52 -11.09 -2.50
N ARG A 141 -11.33 -11.28 -1.90
CA ARG A 141 -10.63 -12.58 -1.88
C ARG A 141 -10.60 -13.26 -0.51
N THR A 142 -10.54 -12.51 0.57
CA THR A 142 -10.41 -13.06 1.93
C THR A 142 -11.72 -13.00 2.73
N GLY A 143 -12.79 -12.44 2.15
CA GLY A 143 -14.08 -12.29 2.82
C GLY A 143 -13.94 -11.54 4.15
N ASP A 144 -14.54 -12.05 5.20
CA ASP A 144 -14.54 -11.47 6.55
C ASP A 144 -13.36 -11.94 7.42
N ALA A 145 -12.35 -12.58 6.81
CA ALA A 145 -11.22 -13.12 7.59
C ALA A 145 -10.39 -12.04 8.28
N TRP A 146 -10.46 -10.79 7.84
CA TRP A 146 -9.69 -9.67 8.36
C TRP A 146 -10.57 -8.45 8.63
N CYS A 147 -10.27 -7.72 9.70
CA CYS A 147 -10.80 -6.39 9.98
C CYS A 147 -9.70 -5.36 10.27
N VAL A 148 -8.43 -5.75 10.05
CA VAL A 148 -7.27 -4.85 10.00
C VAL A 148 -6.56 -5.05 8.67
N TYR A 149 -6.17 -3.96 8.03
CA TYR A 149 -5.54 -4.00 6.71
C TYR A 149 -4.26 -3.19 6.72
N PRO A 150 -3.19 -3.71 6.07
CA PRO A 150 -1.94 -2.99 5.94
C PRO A 150 -2.13 -1.76 5.08
N MET A 151 -1.35 -0.73 5.35
CA MET A 151 -1.23 0.42 4.44
C MET A 151 -0.31 0.05 3.27
N TYR A 152 -0.58 0.62 2.10
CA TYR A 152 0.20 0.37 0.88
C TYR A 152 1.71 0.49 1.11
N THR A 153 2.15 1.54 1.80
CA THR A 153 3.58 1.79 2.08
C THR A 153 4.25 0.69 2.92
N TYR A 154 3.46 -0.04 3.71
CA TYR A 154 3.93 -1.20 4.48
C TYR A 154 3.86 -2.50 3.68
N ALA A 155 2.80 -2.71 2.92
CA ALA A 155 2.57 -3.93 2.15
C ALA A 155 3.57 -4.07 1.00
N HIS A 156 3.69 -3.05 0.15
CA HIS A 156 4.50 -3.05 -1.06
C HIS A 156 5.95 -3.51 -0.88
N PRO A 157 6.74 -2.99 0.10
CA PRO A 157 8.11 -3.47 0.33
C PRO A 157 8.17 -4.95 0.70
N ILE A 158 7.27 -5.41 1.56
CA ILE A 158 7.23 -6.80 2.03
C ILE A 158 6.92 -7.75 0.89
N GLU A 159 5.95 -7.41 0.06
CA GLU A 159 5.57 -8.19 -1.12
C GLU A 159 6.75 -8.32 -2.08
N ASP A 160 7.42 -7.21 -2.40
CA ASP A 160 8.60 -7.21 -3.26
C ASP A 160 9.69 -8.15 -2.73
N ALA A 161 9.93 -8.13 -1.42
CA ALA A 161 10.94 -9.00 -0.81
C ALA A 161 10.54 -10.48 -0.84
N LEU A 162 9.26 -10.80 -0.60
CA LEU A 162 8.75 -12.18 -0.64
C LEU A 162 8.71 -12.74 -2.06
N GLU A 163 8.43 -11.92 -3.05
CA GLU A 163 8.41 -12.26 -4.47
C GLU A 163 9.82 -12.23 -5.10
N GLN A 164 10.85 -11.92 -4.32
CA GLN A 164 12.25 -11.84 -4.77
C GLN A 164 12.47 -10.82 -5.89
N ILE A 165 11.71 -9.73 -5.87
CA ILE A 165 11.90 -8.59 -6.77
C ILE A 165 13.26 -7.96 -6.48
N THR A 166 14.05 -7.70 -7.51
CA THR A 166 15.35 -7.02 -7.38
C THR A 166 15.23 -5.51 -7.57
N HIS A 167 14.38 -5.08 -8.50
CA HIS A 167 14.15 -3.68 -8.87
C HIS A 167 12.65 -3.39 -8.71
N SER A 168 12.29 -2.72 -7.63
CA SER A 168 10.93 -2.24 -7.37
C SER A 168 10.73 -0.93 -8.12
N ILE A 169 9.92 -0.95 -9.20
CA ILE A 169 9.76 0.20 -10.09
C ILE A 169 8.42 0.89 -9.81
N CYS A 170 8.47 2.17 -9.49
CA CYS A 170 7.31 3.00 -9.21
C CYS A 170 7.42 4.40 -9.84
N THR A 171 6.39 5.22 -9.71
CA THR A 171 6.39 6.59 -10.21
C THR A 171 7.05 7.56 -9.23
N LEU A 172 7.51 8.73 -9.70
CA LEU A 172 8.26 9.72 -8.91
C LEU A 172 7.55 10.21 -7.65
N GLU A 173 6.23 10.13 -7.58
CA GLU A 173 5.48 10.49 -6.37
C GLU A 173 5.83 9.64 -5.14
N PHE A 174 6.50 8.51 -5.32
CA PHE A 174 6.94 7.62 -4.24
C PHE A 174 8.41 7.79 -3.84
N GLU A 175 9.15 8.72 -4.46
CA GLU A 175 10.57 8.96 -4.15
C GLU A 175 10.80 9.24 -2.66
N ASP A 176 10.00 10.10 -2.08
CA ASP A 176 10.10 10.47 -0.66
C ASP A 176 9.75 9.31 0.29
N GLN A 177 9.15 8.24 -0.20
CA GLN A 177 8.83 7.04 0.57
C GLN A 177 9.95 5.99 0.55
N ARG A 178 10.94 6.11 -0.34
CA ARG A 178 12.08 5.18 -0.42
C ARG A 178 12.82 4.99 0.90
N PRO A 179 13.07 6.02 1.72
CA PRO A 179 13.69 5.85 3.03
C PRO A 179 12.86 4.97 3.98
N PHE A 180 11.53 5.03 3.91
CA PHE A 180 10.66 4.13 4.67
C PHE A 180 10.71 2.70 4.13
N TYR A 181 10.72 2.53 2.81
CA TYR A 181 10.89 1.24 2.14
C TYR A 181 12.16 0.53 2.63
N ASP A 182 13.30 1.19 2.57
CA ASP A 182 14.59 0.66 3.04
C ASP A 182 14.56 0.38 4.55
N TRP A 183 14.06 1.31 5.35
CA TRP A 183 13.94 1.15 6.81
C TRP A 183 13.16 -0.12 7.19
N LEU A 184 11.99 -0.32 6.57
CA LEU A 184 11.14 -1.47 6.87
C LEU A 184 11.84 -2.79 6.52
N LEU A 185 12.37 -2.91 5.31
CA LEU A 185 13.03 -4.12 4.86
C LEU A 185 14.26 -4.47 5.69
N GLU A 186 15.08 -3.48 6.04
CA GLU A 186 16.24 -3.68 6.91
C GLU A 186 15.87 -4.19 8.30
N HIS A 187 14.79 -3.63 8.89
CA HIS A 187 14.32 -4.09 10.20
C HIS A 187 13.79 -5.52 10.14
N LEU A 188 12.99 -5.86 9.15
CA LEU A 188 12.47 -7.22 8.99
C LEU A 188 13.57 -8.24 8.65
N ALA A 189 14.57 -7.86 7.88
CA ALA A 189 15.74 -8.71 7.60
C ALA A 189 16.59 -8.97 8.87
N ARG A 190 16.83 -7.93 9.69
CA ARG A 190 17.51 -8.08 10.98
C ARG A 190 16.77 -9.01 11.95
N LEU A 191 15.45 -9.07 11.85
CA LEU A 191 14.62 -10.00 12.60
C LEU A 191 14.57 -11.42 11.99
N GLY A 192 15.30 -11.66 10.89
CA GLY A 192 15.34 -12.95 10.19
C GLY A 192 14.07 -13.29 9.42
N LEU A 193 13.20 -12.32 9.16
CA LEU A 193 11.93 -12.51 8.47
C LEU A 193 12.03 -12.44 6.95
N LEU A 194 13.07 -11.77 6.43
CA LEU A 194 13.29 -11.60 4.99
C LEU A 194 14.68 -12.10 4.59
N ALA A 195 14.75 -12.71 3.41
CA ALA A 195 16.01 -13.13 2.82
C ALA A 195 16.77 -11.92 2.19
N THR A 196 18.08 -12.04 2.06
CA THR A 196 18.93 -11.08 1.37
C THR A 196 19.42 -11.67 0.02
N PRO A 197 19.71 -10.85 -0.99
CA PRO A 197 19.69 -9.38 -1.00
C PRO A 197 18.27 -8.80 -1.00
N LEU A 198 18.09 -7.64 -0.35
CA LEU A 198 16.81 -6.93 -0.31
C LEU A 198 16.54 -6.21 -1.63
N PRO A 199 15.28 -6.10 -2.06
CA PRO A 199 14.91 -5.32 -3.22
C PRO A 199 15.25 -3.83 -3.03
N LYS A 200 15.41 -3.12 -4.15
CA LYS A 200 15.65 -1.68 -4.17
C LYS A 200 14.58 -0.97 -5.00
N GLN A 201 14.09 0.15 -4.47
CA GLN A 201 13.10 0.97 -5.15
C GLN A 201 13.77 1.94 -6.13
N TYR A 202 13.20 2.03 -7.33
CA TYR A 202 13.59 2.93 -8.40
C TYR A 202 12.37 3.63 -8.96
N GLU A 203 12.46 4.94 -9.12
CA GLU A 203 11.36 5.75 -9.62
C GLU A 203 11.60 6.20 -11.06
N PHE A 204 10.52 6.32 -11.82
CA PHE A 204 10.55 6.83 -13.18
C PHE A 204 9.58 7.99 -13.37
N GLY A 205 9.90 8.84 -14.37
CA GLY A 205 9.07 9.99 -14.71
C GLY A 205 7.72 9.58 -15.28
N ARG A 206 6.67 10.27 -14.85
CA ARG A 206 5.32 10.09 -15.40
C ARG A 206 5.28 10.48 -16.87
N LEU A 207 4.72 9.62 -17.72
CA LEU A 207 4.44 9.97 -19.11
C LEU A 207 3.31 11.01 -19.17
N ASN A 208 3.64 12.18 -19.68
CA ASN A 208 2.67 13.25 -19.93
C ASN A 208 2.43 13.39 -21.44
N ILE A 209 1.19 13.28 -21.86
CA ILE A 209 0.79 13.44 -23.27
C ILE A 209 0.07 14.77 -23.41
N LYS A 210 0.58 15.65 -24.29
CA LYS A 210 0.00 16.97 -24.52
C LYS A 210 -1.44 16.85 -25.03
N GLY A 211 -2.35 17.60 -24.40
CA GLY A 211 -3.77 17.61 -24.79
C GLY A 211 -4.57 16.39 -24.34
N VAL A 212 -3.97 15.49 -23.56
CA VAL A 212 -4.66 14.29 -23.04
C VAL A 212 -4.84 14.38 -21.53
N MET A 213 -6.07 14.12 -21.10
CA MET A 213 -6.39 14.01 -19.67
C MET A 213 -5.99 12.61 -19.18
N THR A 214 -5.14 12.53 -18.14
CA THR A 214 -4.66 11.27 -17.56
C THR A 214 -5.17 11.02 -16.15
N SER A 215 -6.01 11.91 -15.60
CA SER A 215 -6.57 11.76 -14.25
C SER A 215 -7.68 10.70 -14.22
N LYS A 216 -7.48 9.57 -13.54
CA LYS A 216 -8.49 8.52 -13.38
C LYS A 216 -9.85 9.06 -12.91
N ARG A 217 -9.84 9.95 -11.90
CA ARG A 217 -11.07 10.57 -11.37
C ARG A 217 -11.85 11.34 -12.45
N LYS A 218 -11.17 12.12 -13.28
CA LYS A 218 -11.80 12.89 -14.34
C LYS A 218 -12.27 11.98 -15.48
N LEU A 219 -11.50 10.96 -15.83
CA LEU A 219 -11.89 9.96 -16.83
C LEU A 219 -13.10 9.16 -16.37
N LYS A 220 -13.14 8.77 -15.08
CA LYS A 220 -14.32 8.11 -14.49
C LYS A 220 -15.57 8.99 -14.60
N ALA A 221 -15.46 10.28 -14.31
CA ALA A 221 -16.58 11.20 -14.47
C ALA A 221 -17.13 11.21 -15.91
N LEU A 222 -16.25 11.17 -16.94
CA LEU A 222 -16.70 11.09 -18.32
C LEU A 222 -17.51 9.81 -18.62
N VAL A 223 -17.17 8.71 -17.98
CA VAL A 223 -17.92 7.44 -18.10
C VAL A 223 -19.24 7.53 -17.35
N ASP A 224 -19.20 7.93 -16.07
CA ASP A 224 -20.38 8.02 -15.19
C ASP A 224 -21.43 9.00 -15.74
N GLU A 225 -21.00 10.13 -16.28
CA GLU A 225 -21.84 11.16 -16.89
C GLU A 225 -22.22 10.87 -18.36
N LYS A 226 -21.79 9.70 -18.89
CA LYS A 226 -22.09 9.23 -20.24
C LYS A 226 -21.60 10.14 -21.38
N HIS A 227 -20.51 10.88 -21.16
CA HIS A 227 -19.83 11.64 -22.21
C HIS A 227 -19.06 10.73 -23.19
N VAL A 228 -18.70 9.54 -22.74
CA VAL A 228 -18.08 8.45 -23.50
C VAL A 228 -18.87 7.16 -23.29
N SER A 229 -18.71 6.20 -24.20
CA SER A 229 -19.45 4.92 -24.15
C SER A 229 -18.98 3.98 -23.03
N GLY A 230 -17.74 4.15 -22.55
CA GLY A 230 -17.13 3.32 -21.51
C GLY A 230 -15.63 3.56 -21.47
N TRP A 231 -14.94 2.75 -20.67
CA TRP A 231 -13.48 2.81 -20.55
C TRP A 231 -12.75 2.39 -21.85
N ASP A 232 -13.41 1.65 -22.71
CA ASP A 232 -12.94 1.19 -24.00
C ASP A 232 -13.28 2.14 -25.17
N ASP A 233 -13.90 3.29 -24.90
CA ASP A 233 -14.19 4.30 -25.91
C ASP A 233 -12.88 4.74 -26.60
N PRO A 234 -12.81 4.82 -27.94
CA PRO A 234 -11.61 5.24 -28.66
C PRO A 234 -11.06 6.63 -28.27
N ARG A 235 -11.87 7.48 -27.64
CA ARG A 235 -11.45 8.79 -27.13
C ARG A 235 -10.73 8.71 -25.78
N MET A 236 -10.85 7.58 -25.08
CA MET A 236 -10.23 7.37 -23.77
C MET A 236 -8.75 6.99 -23.90
N PRO A 237 -7.86 7.56 -23.07
CA PRO A 237 -6.43 7.23 -23.06
C PRO A 237 -6.17 5.94 -22.25
N THR A 238 -6.94 4.91 -22.49
CA THR A 238 -6.78 3.58 -21.95
C THR A 238 -6.18 2.67 -23.01
N ILE A 239 -5.57 1.55 -22.61
CA ILE A 239 -5.05 0.56 -23.56
C ILE A 239 -6.16 0.07 -24.48
N PHE A 240 -7.36 -0.19 -23.97
CA PHE A 240 -8.51 -0.58 -24.79
C PHE A 240 -8.95 0.53 -25.76
N GLY A 241 -9.00 1.77 -25.31
CA GLY A 241 -9.30 2.92 -26.17
C GLY A 241 -8.28 3.08 -27.29
N LEU A 242 -6.98 2.91 -26.99
CA LEU A 242 -5.91 2.94 -27.97
C LEU A 242 -6.01 1.78 -28.97
N ARG A 243 -6.26 0.55 -28.52
CA ARG A 243 -6.49 -0.62 -29.38
C ARG A 243 -7.65 -0.36 -30.36
N ARG A 244 -8.78 0.17 -29.90
CA ARG A 244 -9.94 0.49 -30.75
C ARG A 244 -9.67 1.66 -31.69
N ARG A 245 -8.67 2.49 -31.40
CA ARG A 245 -8.16 3.52 -32.30
C ARG A 245 -7.25 3.00 -33.40
N GLY A 246 -6.77 1.76 -33.28
CA GLY A 246 -5.88 1.11 -34.24
C GLY A 246 -4.38 1.22 -33.93
N TYR A 247 -4.04 1.47 -32.67
CA TYR A 247 -2.64 1.40 -32.20
C TYR A 247 -2.18 -0.03 -32.01
#